data_91683e535e4eeaca29111142463a46ca
#
_entry.id   91683e535e4eeaca29111142463a46ca
#
_cell.length_a   1.000
_cell.length_b   1.000
_cell.length_c   1.000
_cell.angle_alpha   90.00
_cell.angle_beta   90.00
_cell.angle_gamma   90.00
#
_symmetry.space_group_name_H-M   'P 1'
#
loop_
_entity.id
_entity.type
_entity.pdbx_description
1 polymer ?
#
loop_
_entity_poly.entity_id
_entity_poly.type
_entity_poly.pdbx_seq_one_letter_code
_entity_poly.pdbx_strand_id
1 'polypeptide(L)'
;VHCIGNDFNLNPAVTVTSHRAQNGDIIWYLGGDIAESGITKSRSEQIEATQELIGNTFPWLNLSDARWESFYINRSEANVHSSFRPEDAVVKEDKNILVAWPTKLTLVPSLADKVSEHAARARKGLLEKNIPTAELQTIFEKPTLARARWD
;
A
#
# COMPACT_ATOMS: atom_id res chain seq x y z
N VAL A 1 -2.03 -2.67 -13.20
CA VAL A 1 -3.19 -2.48 -12.31
C VAL A 1 -4.43 -2.34 -13.18
N HIS A 2 -5.42 -3.19 -12.95
CA HIS A 2 -6.71 -3.12 -13.61
C HIS A 2 -7.77 -2.76 -12.57
N CYS A 3 -8.55 -1.74 -12.85
CA CYS A 3 -9.65 -1.30 -11.99
C CYS A 3 -10.96 -1.52 -12.74
N ILE A 4 -11.90 -2.22 -12.12
CA ILE A 4 -13.21 -2.50 -12.71
C ILE A 4 -14.27 -2.05 -11.70
N GLY A 5 -15.17 -1.20 -12.15
CA GLY A 5 -16.32 -0.74 -11.41
C GLY A 5 -17.53 -0.62 -12.32
N ASN A 6 -18.70 -0.81 -11.77
CA ASN A 6 -19.96 -0.71 -12.51
C ASN A 6 -20.43 0.73 -12.71
N ASP A 7 -19.85 1.67 -11.98
CA ASP A 7 -20.17 3.10 -12.03
C ASP A 7 -18.88 3.93 -11.92
N PHE A 8 -18.96 5.21 -12.20
CA PHE A 8 -17.91 6.21 -11.95
C PHE A 8 -17.66 6.40 -10.45
N ASN A 9 -17.62 5.32 -9.70
CA ASN A 9 -17.39 5.34 -8.27
C ASN A 9 -15.90 5.59 -7.98
N LEU A 10 -15.64 6.35 -6.93
CA LEU A 10 -14.30 6.61 -6.40
C LEU A 10 -13.56 5.34 -5.97
N ASN A 11 -14.30 4.26 -5.69
CA ASN A 11 -13.77 2.95 -5.34
C ASN A 11 -14.13 1.92 -6.42
N PRO A 12 -13.17 1.37 -7.14
CA PRO A 12 -13.41 0.26 -8.06
C PRO A 12 -13.88 -0.97 -7.28
N ALA A 13 -14.83 -1.74 -7.84
CA ALA A 13 -15.32 -2.96 -7.23
C ALA A 13 -14.19 -3.94 -6.91
N VAL A 14 -13.24 -4.07 -7.83
CA VAL A 14 -12.00 -4.82 -7.63
C VAL A 14 -10.82 -4.15 -8.31
N THR A 15 -9.67 -4.17 -7.65
CA THR A 15 -8.37 -3.86 -8.25
C THR A 15 -7.55 -5.15 -8.30
N VAL A 16 -6.88 -5.39 -9.41
CA VAL A 16 -6.02 -6.56 -9.59
C VAL A 16 -4.59 -6.10 -9.85
N THR A 17 -3.66 -6.53 -9.01
CA THR A 17 -2.23 -6.38 -9.26
C THR A 17 -1.61 -7.75 -9.40
N SER A 18 -0.82 -7.94 -10.46
CA SER A 18 -0.17 -9.20 -10.75
C SER A 18 1.28 -9.18 -10.29
N HIS A 19 1.68 -10.21 -9.60
CA HIS A 19 3.03 -10.42 -9.08
C HIS A 19 3.53 -11.80 -9.48
N ARG A 20 4.84 -11.95 -9.53
CA ARG A 20 5.49 -13.24 -9.74
C ARG A 20 6.14 -13.69 -8.44
N ALA A 21 5.78 -14.87 -7.95
CA ALA A 21 6.41 -15.49 -6.80
C ALA A 21 7.79 -16.05 -7.17
N GLN A 22 8.61 -16.38 -6.18
CA GLN A 22 9.96 -16.92 -6.40
C GLN A 22 9.95 -18.28 -7.11
N ASN A 23 8.91 -19.09 -6.88
CA ASN A 23 8.70 -20.38 -7.56
C ASN A 23 8.19 -20.23 -9.01
N GLY A 24 7.93 -19.00 -9.47
CA GLY A 24 7.44 -18.69 -10.81
C GLY A 24 5.93 -18.55 -10.95
N ASP A 25 5.16 -18.85 -9.91
CA ASP A 25 3.70 -18.71 -9.92
C ASP A 25 3.29 -17.26 -10.13
N ILE A 26 2.15 -17.08 -10.77
CA ILE A 26 1.53 -15.77 -10.91
C ILE A 26 0.53 -15.57 -9.77
N ILE A 27 0.76 -14.53 -9.00
CA ILE A 27 -0.09 -14.15 -7.87
C ILE A 27 -0.91 -12.93 -8.25
N TRP A 28 -2.21 -13.02 -8.10
CA TRP A 28 -3.10 -11.87 -8.16
C TRP A 28 -3.40 -11.39 -6.75
N TYR A 29 -3.00 -10.16 -6.46
CA TYR A 29 -3.38 -9.46 -5.25
C TYR A 29 -4.62 -8.61 -5.55
N LEU A 30 -5.72 -8.93 -4.86
CA LEU A 30 -7.01 -8.32 -5.09
C LEU A 30 -7.29 -7.28 -4.00
N GLY A 31 -7.71 -6.10 -4.43
CA GLY A 31 -8.07 -4.97 -3.58
C GLY A 31 -9.34 -4.29 -4.11
N GLY A 32 -9.56 -3.05 -3.70
CA GLY A 32 -10.75 -2.29 -4.05
C GLY A 32 -11.87 -2.49 -3.05
N ASP A 33 -13.11 -2.21 -3.45
CA ASP A 33 -14.28 -2.27 -2.56
C ASP A 33 -14.50 -3.66 -1.96
N ILE A 34 -14.24 -4.72 -2.72
CA ILE A 34 -14.32 -6.11 -2.23
C ILE A 34 -13.43 -6.35 -1.00
N ALA A 35 -12.26 -5.73 -0.94
CA ALA A 35 -11.37 -5.86 0.20
C ALA A 35 -11.81 -4.97 1.37
N GLU A 36 -12.31 -3.77 1.10
CA GLU A 36 -12.76 -2.83 2.12
C GLU A 36 -14.08 -3.30 2.78
N SER A 37 -15.04 -3.76 1.99
CA SER A 37 -16.30 -4.31 2.49
C SER A 37 -16.14 -5.68 3.18
N GLY A 38 -15.01 -6.33 2.99
CA GLY A 38 -14.68 -7.64 3.55
C GLY A 38 -14.25 -7.65 5.02
N ILE A 39 -14.04 -6.48 5.64
CA ILE A 39 -13.52 -6.40 7.02
C ILE A 39 -14.41 -7.04 8.08
N THR A 40 -15.69 -7.18 7.81
CA THR A 40 -16.69 -7.80 8.69
C THR A 40 -16.95 -9.28 8.37
N LYS A 41 -16.38 -9.79 7.28
CA LYS A 41 -16.56 -11.17 6.81
C LYS A 41 -15.50 -12.08 7.38
N SER A 42 -15.84 -13.35 7.58
CA SER A 42 -14.85 -14.39 7.79
C SER A 42 -13.97 -14.58 6.53
N ARG A 43 -12.85 -15.28 6.68
CA ARG A 43 -11.96 -15.55 5.54
C ARG A 43 -12.65 -16.37 4.44
N SER A 44 -13.47 -17.35 4.81
CA SER A 44 -14.22 -18.16 3.86
C SER A 44 -15.25 -17.32 3.11
N GLU A 45 -16.05 -16.55 3.81
CA GLU A 45 -17.06 -15.66 3.19
C GLU A 45 -16.39 -14.63 2.27
N GLN A 46 -15.22 -14.13 2.65
CA GLN A 46 -14.48 -13.20 1.80
C GLN A 46 -13.97 -13.89 0.53
N ILE A 47 -13.48 -15.12 0.63
CA ILE A 47 -13.04 -15.89 -0.55
C ILE A 47 -14.23 -16.16 -1.47
N GLU A 48 -15.35 -16.65 -0.94
CA GLU A 48 -16.58 -16.93 -1.72
C GLU A 48 -17.09 -15.69 -2.45
N ALA A 49 -17.22 -14.57 -1.74
CA ALA A 49 -17.66 -13.30 -2.33
C ALA A 49 -16.68 -12.80 -3.42
N THR A 50 -15.39 -13.04 -3.22
CA THR A 50 -14.37 -12.65 -4.21
C THR A 50 -14.40 -13.56 -5.43
N GLN A 51 -14.60 -14.85 -5.25
CA GLN A 51 -14.76 -15.82 -6.35
C GLN A 51 -15.98 -15.48 -7.21
N GLU A 52 -17.10 -15.18 -6.58
CA GLU A 52 -18.32 -14.75 -7.27
C GLU A 52 -18.07 -13.47 -8.07
N LEU A 53 -17.48 -12.44 -7.45
CA LEU A 53 -17.17 -11.17 -8.12
C LEU A 53 -16.24 -11.38 -9.33
N ILE A 54 -15.16 -12.15 -9.16
CA ILE A 54 -14.20 -12.41 -10.24
C ILE A 54 -14.84 -13.25 -11.34
N GLY A 55 -15.64 -14.26 -10.99
CA GLY A 55 -16.37 -15.07 -11.97
C GLY A 55 -17.35 -14.25 -12.81
N ASN A 56 -18.05 -13.32 -12.19
CA ASN A 56 -18.97 -12.42 -12.89
C ASN A 56 -18.23 -11.36 -13.73
N THR A 57 -17.08 -10.91 -13.26
CA THR A 57 -16.29 -9.85 -13.93
C THR A 57 -15.49 -10.40 -15.11
N PHE A 58 -14.96 -11.62 -14.97
CA PHE A 58 -14.08 -12.28 -15.95
C PHE A 58 -14.60 -13.69 -16.30
N PRO A 59 -15.82 -13.82 -16.86
CA PRO A 59 -16.46 -15.13 -17.07
C PRO A 59 -15.70 -16.04 -18.04
N TRP A 60 -14.75 -15.50 -18.78
CA TRP A 60 -13.89 -16.26 -19.70
C TRP A 60 -12.64 -16.87 -19.05
N LEU A 61 -12.37 -16.54 -17.76
CA LEU A 61 -11.21 -17.08 -17.05
C LEU A 61 -11.58 -18.40 -16.37
N ASN A 62 -10.76 -19.42 -16.60
CA ASN A 62 -10.82 -20.63 -15.79
C ASN A 62 -9.88 -20.49 -14.59
N LEU A 63 -10.46 -20.42 -13.41
CA LEU A 63 -9.77 -20.30 -12.14
C LEU A 63 -9.99 -21.53 -11.24
N SER A 64 -10.37 -22.68 -11.81
CA SER A 64 -10.62 -23.91 -11.05
C SER A 64 -9.40 -24.39 -10.27
N ASP A 65 -8.19 -24.16 -10.79
CA ASP A 65 -6.94 -24.56 -10.19
C ASP A 65 -6.29 -23.45 -9.34
N ALA A 66 -6.97 -22.30 -9.22
CA ALA A 66 -6.45 -21.18 -8.44
C ALA A 66 -6.56 -21.46 -6.94
N ARG A 67 -5.48 -21.23 -6.23
CA ARG A 67 -5.46 -21.24 -4.76
C ARG A 67 -5.87 -19.87 -4.26
N TRP A 68 -6.87 -19.83 -3.38
CA TRP A 68 -7.40 -18.60 -2.81
C TRP A 68 -6.98 -18.45 -1.36
N GLU A 69 -6.58 -17.24 -1.00
CA GLU A 69 -6.25 -16.89 0.37
C GLU A 69 -6.81 -15.49 0.69
N SER A 70 -7.31 -15.32 1.90
CA SER A 70 -7.74 -14.03 2.45
C SER A 70 -7.04 -13.78 3.78
N PHE A 71 -6.64 -12.53 4.02
CA PHE A 71 -6.01 -12.13 5.27
C PHE A 71 -6.32 -10.67 5.60
N TYR A 72 -6.30 -10.36 6.88
CA TYR A 72 -6.44 -8.99 7.36
C TYR A 72 -5.10 -8.29 7.38
N ILE A 73 -5.10 -7.02 6.99
CA ILE A 73 -3.97 -6.11 7.15
C ILE A 73 -4.44 -4.81 7.79
N ASN A 74 -3.58 -4.23 8.61
CA ASN A 74 -3.78 -2.88 9.11
C ASN A 74 -2.92 -1.92 8.28
N ARG A 75 -3.53 -0.88 7.73
CA ARG A 75 -2.82 0.22 7.08
C ARG A 75 -2.90 1.45 7.94
N SER A 76 -1.74 2.08 8.17
CA SER A 76 -1.71 3.40 8.79
C SER A 76 -2.07 4.44 7.74
N GLU A 77 -3.08 5.23 8.02
CA GLU A 77 -3.49 6.38 7.20
C GLU A 77 -3.39 7.65 8.06
N ALA A 78 -3.07 8.77 7.43
CA ALA A 78 -3.08 10.05 8.14
C ALA A 78 -4.50 10.39 8.59
N ASN A 79 -4.67 10.69 9.87
CA ASN A 79 -5.95 11.17 10.39
C ASN A 79 -6.18 12.59 9.89
N VAL A 80 -6.97 12.73 8.85
CA VAL A 80 -7.48 14.00 8.32
C VAL A 80 -8.94 14.13 8.71
N HIS A 81 -9.44 15.36 8.83
CA HIS A 81 -10.80 15.66 9.30
C HIS A 81 -11.93 15.16 8.39
N SER A 82 -11.63 14.34 7.40
CA SER A 82 -12.61 13.68 6.52
C SER A 82 -12.54 12.18 6.69
N SER A 83 -13.68 11.51 6.59
CA SER A 83 -13.78 10.04 6.57
C SER A 83 -13.19 9.40 5.31
N PHE A 84 -12.69 10.20 4.38
CA PHE A 84 -12.07 9.76 3.13
C PHE A 84 -10.55 9.80 3.24
N ARG A 85 -9.88 8.96 2.43
CA ARG A 85 -8.43 9.00 2.28
C ARG A 85 -8.01 10.39 1.80
N PRO A 86 -6.89 10.93 2.32
CA PRO A 86 -6.36 12.19 1.83
C PRO A 86 -6.18 12.20 0.30
N GLU A 87 -6.57 13.29 -0.33
CA GLU A 87 -6.39 13.48 -1.78
C GLU A 87 -4.94 13.83 -2.13
N ASP A 88 -4.16 14.28 -1.16
CA ASP A 88 -2.76 14.67 -1.31
C ASP A 88 -1.89 14.00 -0.24
N ALA A 89 -0.57 14.03 -0.46
CA ALA A 89 0.39 13.54 0.51
C ALA A 89 0.33 14.38 1.80
N VAL A 90 0.38 13.69 2.93
CA VAL A 90 0.34 14.31 4.26
C VAL A 90 1.72 14.27 4.88
N VAL A 91 2.20 15.42 5.34
CA VAL A 91 3.44 15.55 6.11
C VAL A 91 3.10 16.24 7.41
N LYS A 92 3.47 15.63 8.53
CA LYS A 92 3.27 16.17 9.87
C LYS A 92 4.59 16.19 10.61
N GLU A 93 4.92 17.35 11.15
CA GLU A 93 6.09 17.53 12.01
C GLU A 93 5.68 17.36 13.48
N ASP A 94 6.40 16.52 14.20
CA ASP A 94 6.31 16.35 15.65
C ASP A 94 7.70 16.42 16.24
N LYS A 95 8.02 17.57 16.85
CA LYS A 95 9.36 17.91 17.38
C LYS A 95 10.42 17.81 16.27
N ASN A 96 11.29 16.81 16.36
CA ASN A 96 12.39 16.55 15.39
C ASN A 96 12.06 15.35 14.47
N ILE A 97 10.84 14.87 14.49
CA ILE A 97 10.40 13.75 13.65
C ILE A 97 9.46 14.29 12.59
N LEU A 98 9.72 13.90 11.36
CA LEU A 98 8.82 14.15 10.23
C LEU A 98 8.08 12.85 9.90
N VAL A 99 6.77 12.88 10.08
CA VAL A 99 5.91 11.74 9.74
C VAL A 99 5.22 12.03 8.42
N ALA A 100 5.35 11.12 7.48
CA ALA A 100 4.93 11.34 6.11
C ALA A 100 4.16 10.13 5.55
N TRP A 101 3.03 10.37 4.90
CA TRP A 101 2.18 9.34 4.31
C TRP A 101 1.85 9.64 2.85
N PRO A 102 2.23 8.77 1.92
CA PRO A 102 1.55 8.65 0.64
C PRO A 102 0.41 7.64 0.80
N THR A 103 -0.82 8.07 0.71
CA THR A 103 -1.97 7.16 0.70
C THR A 103 -2.12 6.41 -0.62
N LYS A 104 -1.56 6.97 -1.67
CA LYS A 104 -1.52 6.40 -3.03
C LYS A 104 -0.10 6.50 -3.57
N LEU A 105 0.35 5.48 -4.28
CA LEU A 105 1.68 5.48 -4.91
C LEU A 105 1.88 6.67 -5.86
N THR A 106 0.80 7.11 -6.50
CA THR A 106 0.79 8.30 -7.39
C THR A 106 1.10 9.60 -6.65
N LEU A 107 0.99 9.65 -5.32
CA LEU A 107 1.29 10.82 -4.50
C LEU A 107 2.74 10.86 -4.01
N VAL A 108 3.56 9.87 -4.35
CA VAL A 108 4.97 9.84 -3.95
C VAL A 108 5.76 11.06 -4.44
N PRO A 109 5.58 11.56 -5.66
CA PRO A 109 6.25 12.80 -6.09
C PRO A 109 5.87 14.00 -5.21
N SER A 110 4.58 14.22 -4.96
CA SER A 110 4.10 15.29 -4.06
C SER A 110 4.67 15.14 -2.65
N LEU A 111 4.75 13.90 -2.15
CA LEU A 111 5.37 13.61 -0.86
C LEU A 111 6.86 14.00 -0.85
N ALA A 112 7.59 13.63 -1.90
CA ALA A 112 9.01 13.94 -2.02
C ALA A 112 9.27 15.45 -2.01
N ASP A 113 8.46 16.22 -2.71
CA ASP A 113 8.56 17.68 -2.72
C ASP A 113 8.34 18.26 -1.32
N LYS A 114 7.25 17.85 -0.64
CA LYS A 114 6.93 18.31 0.73
C LYS A 114 8.04 17.96 1.73
N VAL A 115 8.56 16.73 1.68
CA VAL A 115 9.65 16.29 2.57
C VAL A 115 10.92 17.07 2.27
N SER A 116 11.25 17.31 0.98
CA SER A 116 12.41 18.08 0.57
C SER A 116 12.36 19.53 1.07
N GLU A 117 11.19 20.16 1.05
CA GLU A 117 11.00 21.51 1.61
C GLU A 117 11.25 21.54 3.12
N HIS A 118 10.76 20.55 3.86
CA HIS A 118 11.03 20.43 5.30
C HIS A 118 12.53 20.20 5.57
N ALA A 119 13.17 19.31 4.83
CA ALA A 119 14.59 19.04 4.94
C ALA A 119 15.44 20.28 4.63
N ALA A 120 15.08 21.05 3.60
CA ALA A 120 15.78 22.29 3.26
C ALA A 120 15.66 23.35 4.36
N ARG A 121 14.50 23.45 5.02
CA ARG A 121 14.32 24.35 6.18
C ARG A 121 15.14 23.91 7.38
N ALA A 122 15.13 22.62 7.70
CA ALA A 122 15.92 22.06 8.80
C ALA A 122 17.43 22.24 8.58
N ARG A 123 17.90 22.07 7.34
CA ARG A 123 19.33 22.19 6.99
C ARG A 123 19.87 23.61 7.20
N LYS A 124 19.05 24.65 7.09
CA LYS A 124 19.49 26.04 7.36
C LYS A 124 19.86 26.28 8.83
N GLY A 125 19.45 25.40 9.76
CA GLY A 125 19.75 25.48 11.18
C GLY A 125 20.81 24.49 11.68
N LEU A 126 21.19 23.52 10.86
CA LEU A 126 22.17 22.49 11.21
C LEU A 126 23.52 22.85 10.59
N LEU A 127 24.54 23.10 11.43
CA LEU A 127 25.93 23.03 11.01
C LEU A 127 26.18 21.65 10.39
N GLU A 128 26.78 21.62 9.19
CA GLU A 128 27.09 20.41 8.42
C GLU A 128 27.94 19.42 9.23
N LYS A 129 27.30 18.63 10.07
CA LYS A 129 27.93 17.40 10.56
C LYS A 129 27.63 16.34 9.51
N ASN A 130 28.56 16.14 8.59
CA ASN A 130 28.59 14.93 7.78
C ASN A 130 28.77 13.74 8.73
N ILE A 131 27.70 13.03 9.05
CA ILE A 131 27.82 11.72 9.71
C ILE A 131 28.28 10.76 8.62
N PRO A 132 29.50 10.20 8.71
CA PRO A 132 29.97 9.26 7.70
C PRO A 132 29.02 8.06 7.63
N THR A 133 28.63 7.66 6.43
CA THR A 133 27.73 6.51 6.22
C THR A 133 28.27 5.23 6.87
N ALA A 134 29.59 5.10 6.98
CA ALA A 134 30.26 4.01 7.67
C ALA A 134 29.93 3.96 9.18
N GLU A 135 29.75 5.09 9.86
CA GLU A 135 29.37 5.10 11.27
C GLU A 135 27.92 4.63 11.47
N LEU A 136 27.03 4.96 10.55
CA LEU A 136 25.64 4.47 10.62
C LEU A 136 25.57 2.94 10.50
N GLN A 137 26.45 2.33 9.67
CA GLN A 137 26.50 0.88 9.51
C GLN A 137 27.05 0.15 10.75
N THR A 138 27.77 0.83 11.65
CA THR A 138 28.22 0.25 12.92
C THR A 138 27.15 0.35 14.01
N ILE A 139 26.25 1.31 13.91
CA ILE A 139 25.19 1.56 14.89
C ILE A 139 23.94 0.74 14.58
N PHE A 140 23.62 0.56 13.30
CA PHE A 140 22.43 -0.12 12.84
C PHE A 140 22.78 -1.44 12.15
N GLU A 141 22.16 -2.52 12.59
CA GLU A 141 22.23 -3.78 11.87
C GLU A 141 21.61 -3.61 10.47
N LYS A 142 22.20 -4.28 9.48
CA LYS A 142 21.62 -4.30 8.13
C LYS A 142 20.23 -4.94 8.19
N PRO A 143 19.17 -4.20 7.83
CA PRO A 143 17.83 -4.75 7.90
C PRO A 143 17.68 -5.94 6.93
N THR A 144 16.95 -6.95 7.36
CA THR A 144 16.53 -8.03 6.46
C THR A 144 15.44 -7.51 5.53
N LEU A 145 15.49 -7.93 4.27
CA LEU A 145 14.40 -7.64 3.34
C LEU A 145 13.15 -8.41 3.75
N ALA A 146 12.03 -7.72 3.82
CA ALA A 146 10.74 -8.37 4.00
C ALA A 146 10.45 -9.28 2.80
N ARG A 147 9.97 -10.49 3.10
CA ARG A 147 9.50 -11.40 2.05
C ARG A 147 8.05 -11.11 1.73
N ALA A 148 7.67 -11.33 0.50
CA ALA A 148 6.26 -11.32 0.14
C ALA A 148 5.55 -12.49 0.84
N ARG A 149 4.26 -12.30 1.17
CA ARG A 149 3.49 -13.31 1.92
C ARG A 149 3.35 -14.63 1.17
N TRP A 150 3.46 -14.60 -0.13
CA TRP A 150 3.33 -15.76 -1.03
C TRP A 150 4.66 -16.43 -1.41
N ASP A 151 5.78 -15.93 -0.90
CA ASP A 151 7.11 -16.55 -0.97
C ASP A 151 7.38 -17.35 0.32
#